data_be24a150bc4d169f86f5aaee45ad2713
#
_entry.id   be24a150bc4d169f86f5aaee45ad2713
#
_cell.length_a   1.000
_cell.length_b   1.000
_cell.length_c   1.000
_cell.angle_alpha   90.00
_cell.angle_beta   90.00
_cell.angle_gamma   90.00
#
_symmetry.space_group_name_H-M   'P 1'
#
loop_
_entity.id
_entity.type
_entity.pdbx_description
1 polymer ?
#
loop_
_entity_poly.entity_id
_entity_poly.type
_entity_poly.pdbx_seq_one_letter_code
_entity_poly.pdbx_strand_id
1 'polypeptide(L)'
;MLNRPGSVPGFQPALPLTTQAWSQAKAGARAFSSGADPMRLLADGLWVADALIVLVAAAVANLAVQELVPTPFEIYSTVLLAAVLTVNAMQISGAYAGALSKGFATQVAKAVRAWSLVFAVLMVFGYLTKTAESYSRLWVVSWYVVALCGFAATRAWSISQTRRWRRQGRLTRTVAVVELGGEGGGREIVRRLQASQPGEFHLVGLFAEERSAAQRNGIQDLIALAQLFRIDEVLVTVSGQGGAELSGALRRLGTIPTNVRICPWVAELGLPVRDIGFFMQSAVLTIYRRPFTSWNRVVKRAEDIILGTIMTILLAPVLLLVAMVVKLDSPGPALFRQQRLGFNNNVMVVYKFRTMKHEQAPEDGVPQAQRGDKRVTRVGRFLRRSSLDELPQLLNVLKGDMSLVGPRPHAVAHNHQYAALIDDYLGRHRVQPGITGWAQVNGFRGETDTLEKMQRRVELDLVYIDKWSVLMDLRIIVLTALSLVFDRDVY
;
A
#
# COMPACT_ATOMS: atom_id res chain seq x y z
N MET A 1 -24.57 3.05 22.28
CA MET A 1 -23.65 4.12 22.73
C MET A 1 -22.29 3.82 22.10
N LEU A 2 -21.98 4.44 20.94
CA LEU A 2 -20.76 4.21 20.19
C LEU A 2 -19.67 5.14 20.72
N ASN A 3 -18.58 4.55 21.19
CA ASN A 3 -17.39 5.20 21.72
C ASN A 3 -16.85 6.28 20.77
N ARG A 4 -16.77 7.52 21.24
CA ARG A 4 -16.00 8.59 20.63
C ARG A 4 -14.51 8.25 20.74
N PRO A 5 -13.71 8.33 19.66
CA PRO A 5 -12.26 8.26 19.78
C PRO A 5 -11.78 9.46 20.60
N GLY A 6 -10.97 9.18 21.63
CA GLY A 6 -10.46 10.13 22.60
C GLY A 6 -9.72 11.29 21.93
N SER A 7 -9.98 12.48 22.42
CA SER A 7 -9.24 13.69 22.12
C SER A 7 -7.79 13.52 22.54
N VAL A 8 -6.86 13.70 21.61
CA VAL A 8 -5.41 13.73 21.88
C VAL A 8 -5.13 15.06 22.60
N PRO A 9 -4.59 15.07 23.83
CA PRO A 9 -4.16 16.28 24.50
C PRO A 9 -3.02 16.94 23.71
N GLY A 10 -3.17 18.24 23.40
CA GLY A 10 -2.13 19.04 22.73
C GLY A 10 -2.30 19.22 21.22
N PHE A 11 -3.20 18.52 20.55
CA PHE A 11 -3.54 18.79 19.16
C PHE A 11 -4.77 19.71 19.12
N GLN A 12 -4.55 21.03 19.16
CA GLN A 12 -5.55 21.97 18.69
C GLN A 12 -5.54 21.88 17.16
N PRO A 13 -6.63 21.37 16.52
CA PRO A 13 -6.74 21.47 15.07
C PRO A 13 -6.71 22.95 14.73
N ALA A 14 -5.76 23.36 13.90
CA ALA A 14 -5.69 24.72 13.41
C ALA A 14 -7.02 25.06 12.75
N LEU A 15 -7.88 25.75 13.47
CA LEU A 15 -9.15 26.39 13.13
C LEU A 15 -10.17 25.61 12.26
N PRO A 16 -11.47 25.73 12.53
CA PRO A 16 -12.48 24.89 11.91
C PRO A 16 -12.60 25.19 10.41
N LEU A 17 -12.36 24.18 9.60
CA LEU A 17 -13.07 24.07 8.32
C LEU A 17 -14.53 24.42 8.60
N THR A 18 -15.13 25.30 7.81
CA THR A 18 -16.54 25.64 8.01
C THR A 18 -17.34 24.35 8.20
N THR A 19 -18.27 24.33 9.14
CA THR A 19 -19.09 23.14 9.49
C THR A 19 -19.67 22.45 8.25
N GLN A 20 -19.87 23.21 7.19
CA GLN A 20 -20.38 22.76 5.90
C GLN A 20 -19.32 22.02 5.05
N ALA A 21 -18.06 22.48 5.04
CA ALA A 21 -16.95 21.78 4.37
C ALA A 21 -16.60 20.46 5.10
N TRP A 22 -16.66 20.46 6.43
CA TRP A 22 -16.52 19.24 7.25
C TRP A 22 -17.65 18.25 7.03
N SER A 23 -18.90 18.70 6.93
CA SER A 23 -20.05 17.81 6.68
C SER A 23 -20.01 17.24 5.26
N GLN A 24 -19.62 18.04 4.28
CA GLN A 24 -19.45 17.59 2.89
C GLN A 24 -18.25 16.67 2.73
N ALA A 25 -17.12 16.98 3.36
CA ALA A 25 -15.96 16.10 3.39
C ALA A 25 -16.27 14.77 4.09
N LYS A 26 -17.02 14.79 5.21
CA LYS A 26 -17.49 13.58 5.89
C LYS A 26 -18.45 12.74 5.04
N ALA A 27 -19.35 13.37 4.28
CA ALA A 27 -20.32 12.66 3.45
C ALA A 27 -19.67 11.93 2.28
N GLY A 28 -18.55 12.43 1.76
CA GLY A 28 -17.85 11.86 0.61
C GLY A 28 -16.53 11.17 0.91
N ALA A 29 -15.87 11.53 2.02
CA ALA A 29 -14.60 10.94 2.38
C ALA A 29 -14.82 9.59 3.08
N ARG A 30 -14.24 8.54 2.52
CA ARG A 30 -14.20 7.22 3.17
C ARG A 30 -13.19 7.27 4.29
N ALA A 31 -13.57 6.75 5.46
CA ALA A 31 -12.62 6.49 6.54
C ALA A 31 -11.41 5.72 5.99
N PHE A 32 -10.23 6.03 6.48
CA PHE A 32 -8.98 5.41 6.04
C PHE A 32 -9.04 3.91 6.30
N SER A 33 -9.68 3.17 5.39
CA SER A 33 -9.62 1.72 5.39
C SER A 33 -8.34 1.31 4.67
N SER A 34 -7.61 0.38 5.22
CA SER A 34 -6.43 -0.24 4.61
C SER A 34 -6.74 -0.98 3.30
N GLY A 35 -7.98 -0.87 2.81
CA GLY A 35 -8.48 -1.58 1.63
C GLY A 35 -7.78 -1.13 0.35
N ALA A 36 -7.32 -2.11 -0.41
CA ALA A 36 -6.82 -1.92 -1.77
C ALA A 36 -7.91 -1.33 -2.67
N ASP A 37 -7.50 -0.63 -3.74
CA ASP A 37 -8.42 -0.11 -4.75
C ASP A 37 -9.14 -1.29 -5.45
N PRO A 38 -10.47 -1.46 -5.29
CA PRO A 38 -11.18 -2.63 -5.80
C PRO A 38 -11.07 -2.75 -7.33
N MET A 39 -10.96 -1.61 -8.02
CA MET A 39 -10.89 -1.58 -9.46
C MET A 39 -9.55 -2.09 -9.99
N ARG A 40 -8.45 -1.75 -9.31
CA ARG A 40 -7.12 -2.29 -9.64
C ARG A 40 -7.02 -3.76 -9.29
N LEU A 41 -7.55 -4.18 -8.13
CA LEU A 41 -7.58 -5.59 -7.76
C LEU A 41 -8.34 -6.43 -8.78
N LEU A 42 -9.48 -5.94 -9.26
CA LEU A 42 -10.25 -6.63 -10.28
C LEU A 42 -9.48 -6.70 -11.61
N ALA A 43 -8.87 -5.58 -12.05
CA ALA A 43 -8.09 -5.52 -13.28
C ALA A 43 -6.87 -6.44 -13.23
N ASP A 44 -6.16 -6.39 -12.11
CA ASP A 44 -4.97 -7.23 -11.90
C ASP A 44 -5.34 -8.70 -11.67
N GLY A 45 -6.53 -9.00 -11.12
CA GLY A 45 -7.03 -10.37 -10.95
C GLY A 45 -7.44 -11.05 -12.25
N LEU A 46 -7.73 -10.26 -13.31
CA LEU A 46 -8.18 -10.83 -14.58
C LEU A 46 -7.13 -11.73 -15.25
N TRP A 47 -5.84 -11.41 -15.15
CA TRP A 47 -4.80 -12.25 -15.75
C TRP A 47 -4.66 -13.60 -15.04
N VAL A 48 -4.85 -13.65 -13.72
CA VAL A 48 -4.90 -14.90 -12.95
C VAL A 48 -6.14 -15.71 -13.36
N ALA A 49 -7.29 -15.05 -13.46
CA ALA A 49 -8.52 -15.70 -13.90
C ALA A 49 -8.39 -16.26 -15.33
N ASP A 50 -7.76 -15.52 -16.25
CA ASP A 50 -7.53 -15.98 -17.61
C ASP A 50 -6.61 -17.19 -17.67
N ALA A 51 -5.53 -17.20 -16.89
CA ALA A 51 -4.67 -18.39 -16.77
C ALA A 51 -5.45 -19.60 -16.24
N LEU A 52 -6.23 -19.40 -15.17
CA LEU A 52 -7.06 -20.46 -14.59
C LEU A 52 -8.13 -20.97 -15.57
N ILE A 53 -8.72 -20.09 -16.40
CA ILE A 53 -9.68 -20.49 -17.42
C ILE A 53 -9.06 -21.47 -18.41
N VAL A 54 -7.84 -21.20 -18.88
CA VAL A 54 -7.14 -22.11 -19.82
C VAL A 54 -6.92 -23.48 -19.20
N LEU A 55 -6.49 -23.52 -17.92
CA LEU A 55 -6.27 -24.76 -17.17
C LEU A 55 -7.58 -25.54 -16.92
N VAL A 56 -8.60 -24.85 -16.42
CA VAL A 56 -9.92 -25.45 -16.12
C VAL A 56 -10.62 -25.90 -17.39
N ALA A 57 -10.55 -25.11 -18.48
CA ALA A 57 -11.14 -25.48 -19.75
C ALA A 57 -10.52 -26.79 -20.32
N ALA A 58 -9.20 -26.97 -20.16
CA ALA A 58 -8.53 -28.22 -20.56
C ALA A 58 -9.01 -29.43 -19.72
N ALA A 59 -9.17 -29.22 -18.41
CA ALA A 59 -9.68 -30.26 -17.52
C ALA A 59 -11.15 -30.61 -17.85
N VAL A 60 -12.01 -29.61 -18.08
CA VAL A 60 -13.41 -29.82 -18.48
C VAL A 60 -13.50 -30.54 -19.83
N ALA A 61 -12.67 -30.15 -20.82
CA ALA A 61 -12.62 -30.83 -22.12
C ALA A 61 -12.19 -32.28 -21.95
N ASN A 62 -11.25 -32.57 -21.06
CA ASN A 62 -10.81 -33.94 -20.77
C ASN A 62 -11.92 -34.80 -20.16
N LEU A 63 -12.69 -34.24 -19.23
CA LEU A 63 -13.85 -34.93 -18.63
C LEU A 63 -14.96 -35.17 -19.64
N ALA A 64 -15.15 -34.29 -20.60
CA ALA A 64 -16.22 -34.41 -21.60
C ALA A 64 -15.94 -35.46 -22.68
N VAL A 65 -14.66 -35.66 -23.03
CA VAL A 65 -14.29 -36.52 -24.16
C VAL A 65 -14.15 -37.98 -23.74
N GLN A 66 -13.91 -38.31 -22.46
CA GLN A 66 -13.79 -39.67 -21.87
C GLN A 66 -12.85 -40.63 -22.64
N GLU A 67 -12.12 -40.14 -23.62
CA GLU A 67 -11.11 -40.94 -24.33
C GLU A 67 -9.83 -41.00 -23.52
N LEU A 68 -9.17 -42.16 -23.49
CA LEU A 68 -7.88 -42.35 -22.86
C LEU A 68 -6.85 -41.42 -23.51
N VAL A 69 -6.59 -40.32 -22.83
CA VAL A 69 -5.62 -39.31 -23.30
C VAL A 69 -4.22 -39.81 -22.96
N PRO A 70 -3.27 -39.75 -23.93
CA PRO A 70 -1.91 -40.19 -23.66
C PRO A 70 -1.20 -39.34 -22.64
N THR A 71 -0.17 -39.89 -22.07
CA THR A 71 0.70 -39.40 -21.00
C THR A 71 0.40 -38.08 -20.35
N PRO A 72 0.07 -38.05 -19.04
CA PRO A 72 -0.32 -36.84 -18.31
C PRO A 72 0.66 -35.66 -18.48
N PHE A 73 1.93 -35.94 -18.66
CA PHE A 73 2.99 -34.93 -18.71
C PHE A 73 2.91 -34.03 -19.96
N GLU A 74 2.68 -34.58 -21.14
CA GLU A 74 2.64 -33.81 -22.38
C GLU A 74 1.44 -32.86 -22.43
N ILE A 75 0.30 -33.30 -21.92
CA ILE A 75 -0.91 -32.46 -21.83
C ILE A 75 -0.69 -31.35 -20.83
N TYR A 76 -0.21 -31.63 -19.62
CA TYR A 76 0.00 -30.60 -18.60
C TYR A 76 1.02 -29.55 -19.05
N SER A 77 2.11 -29.96 -19.71
CA SER A 77 3.11 -29.02 -20.22
C SER A 77 2.55 -28.12 -21.33
N THR A 78 1.78 -28.66 -22.26
CA THR A 78 1.12 -27.92 -23.34
C THR A 78 0.09 -26.94 -22.79
N VAL A 79 -0.75 -27.38 -21.85
CA VAL A 79 -1.77 -26.53 -21.22
C VAL A 79 -1.15 -25.41 -20.38
N LEU A 80 -0.07 -25.70 -19.64
CA LEU A 80 0.67 -24.70 -18.89
C LEU A 80 1.31 -23.65 -19.81
N LEU A 81 1.95 -24.11 -20.89
CA LEU A 81 2.51 -23.21 -21.91
C LEU A 81 1.43 -22.34 -22.54
N ALA A 82 0.28 -22.93 -22.89
CA ALA A 82 -0.88 -22.20 -23.41
C ALA A 82 -1.35 -21.12 -22.43
N ALA A 83 -1.44 -21.40 -21.14
CA ALA A 83 -1.85 -20.44 -20.13
C ALA A 83 -0.89 -19.23 -20.06
N VAL A 84 0.43 -19.50 -20.04
CA VAL A 84 1.47 -18.47 -20.02
C VAL A 84 1.42 -17.62 -21.29
N LEU A 85 1.36 -18.25 -22.47
CA LEU A 85 1.29 -17.54 -23.75
C LEU A 85 0.02 -16.70 -23.87
N THR A 86 -1.12 -17.21 -23.38
CA THR A 86 -2.40 -16.49 -23.43
C THR A 86 -2.37 -15.23 -22.58
N VAL A 87 -1.86 -15.31 -21.34
CA VAL A 87 -1.72 -14.14 -20.48
C VAL A 87 -0.81 -13.08 -21.13
N ASN A 88 0.34 -13.51 -21.70
CA ASN A 88 1.25 -12.60 -22.39
C ASN A 88 0.61 -11.97 -23.63
N ALA A 89 -0.08 -12.74 -24.47
CA ALA A 89 -0.77 -12.23 -25.65
C ALA A 89 -1.88 -11.23 -25.28
N MET A 90 -2.63 -11.51 -24.23
CA MET A 90 -3.64 -10.58 -23.70
C MET A 90 -3.00 -9.30 -23.12
N GLN A 91 -1.84 -9.40 -22.47
CA GLN A 91 -1.11 -8.25 -21.97
C GLN A 91 -0.58 -7.36 -23.11
N ILE A 92 0.05 -7.95 -24.12
CA ILE A 92 0.53 -7.24 -25.32
C ILE A 92 -0.62 -6.58 -26.09
N SER A 93 -1.77 -7.25 -26.22
CA SER A 93 -2.96 -6.69 -26.89
C SER A 93 -3.64 -5.56 -26.08
N GLY A 94 -3.13 -5.26 -24.87
CA GLY A 94 -3.73 -4.29 -23.95
C GLY A 94 -5.15 -4.72 -23.50
N ALA A 95 -5.40 -6.04 -23.36
CA ALA A 95 -6.69 -6.54 -22.88
C ALA A 95 -6.91 -6.20 -21.41
N TYR A 96 -5.85 -6.07 -20.62
CA TYR A 96 -5.91 -5.67 -19.20
C TYR A 96 -5.85 -4.15 -19.03
N ALA A 97 -5.23 -3.41 -19.93
CA ALA A 97 -5.16 -1.94 -19.89
C ALA A 97 -6.53 -1.33 -20.21
N GLY A 98 -7.13 -0.68 -19.20
CA GLY A 98 -8.46 -0.09 -19.32
C GLY A 98 -9.58 -1.13 -19.52
N ALA A 99 -9.36 -2.36 -19.06
CA ALA A 99 -10.34 -3.46 -19.18
C ALA A 99 -11.73 -3.11 -18.61
N LEU A 100 -11.77 -2.25 -17.59
CA LEU A 100 -13.00 -1.90 -16.89
C LEU A 100 -13.70 -0.63 -17.43
N SER A 101 -13.06 0.10 -18.37
CA SER A 101 -13.61 1.30 -19.00
C SER A 101 -14.16 1.04 -20.41
N LYS A 102 -13.75 -0.07 -21.06
CA LYS A 102 -14.15 -0.40 -22.42
C LYS A 102 -15.39 -1.29 -22.46
N GLY A 103 -16.18 -1.19 -23.51
CA GLY A 103 -17.40 -1.98 -23.68
C GLY A 103 -17.15 -3.50 -23.77
N PHE A 104 -18.14 -4.31 -23.41
CA PHE A 104 -18.08 -5.76 -23.40
C PHE A 104 -17.56 -6.36 -24.72
N ALA A 105 -18.14 -5.95 -25.83
CA ALA A 105 -17.74 -6.47 -27.15
C ALA A 105 -16.26 -6.26 -27.47
N THR A 106 -15.72 -5.09 -27.10
CA THR A 106 -14.29 -4.77 -27.31
C THR A 106 -13.37 -5.65 -26.46
N GLN A 107 -13.77 -5.94 -25.23
CA GLN A 107 -12.98 -6.77 -24.33
C GLN A 107 -12.98 -8.24 -24.77
N VAL A 108 -14.16 -8.77 -25.11
CA VAL A 108 -14.31 -10.13 -25.63
C VAL A 108 -13.54 -10.28 -26.95
N ALA A 109 -13.66 -9.33 -27.88
CA ALA A 109 -12.92 -9.38 -29.13
C ALA A 109 -11.40 -9.40 -28.96
N LYS A 110 -10.86 -8.73 -27.92
CA LYS A 110 -9.44 -8.80 -27.61
C LYS A 110 -9.05 -10.16 -27.05
N ALA A 111 -9.87 -10.73 -26.16
CA ALA A 111 -9.62 -12.05 -25.60
C ALA A 111 -9.70 -13.15 -26.67
N VAL A 112 -10.70 -13.09 -27.54
CA VAL A 112 -10.86 -14.01 -28.68
C VAL A 112 -9.63 -13.95 -29.59
N ARG A 113 -9.19 -12.76 -29.98
CA ARG A 113 -8.01 -12.58 -30.84
C ARG A 113 -6.75 -13.13 -30.21
N ALA A 114 -6.50 -12.82 -28.94
CA ALA A 114 -5.32 -13.28 -28.23
C ALA A 114 -5.33 -14.82 -28.08
N TRP A 115 -6.45 -15.39 -27.67
CA TRP A 115 -6.59 -16.83 -27.53
C TRP A 115 -6.47 -17.56 -28.87
N SER A 116 -7.16 -17.08 -29.92
CA SER A 116 -7.07 -17.69 -31.26
C SER A 116 -5.65 -17.65 -31.83
N LEU A 117 -4.91 -16.55 -31.59
CA LEU A 117 -3.51 -16.45 -32.01
C LEU A 117 -2.63 -17.50 -31.29
N VAL A 118 -2.76 -17.61 -29.96
CA VAL A 118 -2.00 -18.59 -29.17
C VAL A 118 -2.37 -19.99 -29.60
N PHE A 119 -3.64 -20.27 -29.80
CA PHE A 119 -4.13 -21.57 -30.26
C PHE A 119 -3.58 -21.94 -31.63
N ALA A 120 -3.57 -21.00 -32.59
CA ALA A 120 -2.98 -21.20 -33.90
C ALA A 120 -1.47 -21.49 -33.81
N VAL A 121 -0.73 -20.78 -32.97
CA VAL A 121 0.71 -21.03 -32.72
C VAL A 121 0.92 -22.44 -32.18
N LEU A 122 0.12 -22.86 -31.20
CA LEU A 122 0.23 -24.21 -30.61
C LEU A 122 -0.12 -25.31 -31.65
N MET A 123 -1.12 -25.06 -32.50
CA MET A 123 -1.46 -26.01 -33.58
C MET A 123 -0.33 -26.17 -34.60
N VAL A 124 0.28 -25.05 -35.03
CA VAL A 124 1.43 -25.06 -35.92
C VAL A 124 2.62 -25.80 -35.28
N PHE A 125 2.89 -25.46 -34.01
CA PHE A 125 3.96 -26.12 -33.26
C PHE A 125 3.72 -27.63 -33.12
N GLY A 126 2.50 -28.05 -32.74
CA GLY A 126 2.11 -29.44 -32.65
C GLY A 126 2.24 -30.20 -33.98
N TYR A 127 1.92 -29.55 -35.09
CA TYR A 127 2.11 -30.12 -36.43
C TYR A 127 3.60 -30.30 -36.76
N LEU A 128 4.42 -29.28 -36.52
CA LEU A 128 5.86 -29.32 -36.81
C LEU A 128 6.61 -30.36 -35.96
N THR A 129 6.20 -30.52 -34.71
CA THR A 129 6.80 -31.51 -33.79
C THR A 129 6.20 -32.92 -33.89
N LYS A 130 5.20 -33.10 -34.77
CA LYS A 130 4.42 -34.34 -34.90
C LYS A 130 3.71 -34.81 -33.64
N THR A 131 3.52 -33.92 -32.67
CA THR A 131 2.79 -34.20 -31.42
C THR A 131 1.27 -34.06 -31.58
N ALA A 132 0.81 -33.48 -32.70
CA ALA A 132 -0.62 -33.26 -32.95
C ALA A 132 -1.42 -34.58 -33.03
N GLU A 133 -0.79 -35.68 -33.40
CA GLU A 133 -1.42 -37.02 -33.50
C GLU A 133 -1.76 -37.62 -32.13
N SER A 134 -1.12 -37.12 -31.07
CA SER A 134 -1.33 -37.58 -29.70
C SER A 134 -2.58 -36.98 -29.05
N TYR A 135 -3.21 -35.98 -29.68
CA TYR A 135 -4.35 -35.29 -29.11
C TYR A 135 -5.68 -35.62 -29.85
N SER A 136 -6.72 -35.94 -29.09
CA SER A 136 -8.08 -36.07 -29.65
C SER A 136 -8.53 -34.76 -30.29
N ARG A 137 -8.98 -34.83 -31.54
CA ARG A 137 -9.54 -33.65 -32.25
C ARG A 137 -10.71 -33.02 -31.50
N LEU A 138 -11.56 -33.83 -30.90
CA LEU A 138 -12.70 -33.40 -30.11
C LEU A 138 -12.26 -32.68 -28.84
N TRP A 139 -11.21 -33.18 -28.17
CA TRP A 139 -10.62 -32.49 -27.00
C TRP A 139 -10.06 -31.13 -27.36
N VAL A 140 -9.33 -31.00 -28.46
CA VAL A 140 -8.74 -29.76 -28.93
C VAL A 140 -9.84 -28.70 -29.20
N VAL A 141 -10.90 -29.08 -29.92
CA VAL A 141 -12.02 -28.16 -30.24
C VAL A 141 -12.81 -27.80 -28.99
N SER A 142 -13.11 -28.77 -28.12
CA SER A 142 -13.83 -28.49 -26.88
C SER A 142 -13.03 -27.60 -25.94
N TRP A 143 -11.72 -27.81 -25.79
CA TRP A 143 -10.84 -26.93 -25.04
C TRP A 143 -10.88 -25.49 -25.54
N TYR A 144 -10.77 -25.30 -26.88
CA TYR A 144 -10.84 -23.96 -27.47
C TYR A 144 -12.17 -23.26 -27.15
N VAL A 145 -13.30 -23.95 -27.35
CA VAL A 145 -14.64 -23.37 -27.16
C VAL A 145 -14.93 -23.09 -25.67
N VAL A 146 -14.60 -24.03 -24.77
CA VAL A 146 -14.81 -23.87 -23.34
C VAL A 146 -13.99 -22.70 -22.80
N ALA A 147 -12.74 -22.54 -23.24
CA ALA A 147 -11.92 -21.38 -22.86
C ALA A 147 -12.54 -20.06 -23.35
N LEU A 148 -13.04 -19.99 -24.58
CA LEU A 148 -13.76 -18.79 -25.09
C LEU A 148 -14.98 -18.43 -24.25
N CYS A 149 -15.80 -19.43 -23.91
CA CYS A 149 -16.95 -19.23 -23.02
C CYS A 149 -16.50 -18.71 -21.64
N GLY A 150 -15.41 -19.27 -21.08
CA GLY A 150 -14.83 -18.81 -19.83
C GLY A 150 -14.36 -17.35 -19.88
N PHE A 151 -13.64 -16.96 -20.94
CA PHE A 151 -13.24 -15.56 -21.12
C PHE A 151 -14.45 -14.62 -21.27
N ALA A 152 -15.47 -14.99 -22.02
CA ALA A 152 -16.67 -14.19 -22.15
C ALA A 152 -17.40 -14.04 -20.82
N ALA A 153 -17.53 -15.12 -20.06
CA ALA A 153 -18.17 -15.12 -18.74
C ALA A 153 -17.44 -14.23 -17.74
N THR A 154 -16.10 -14.33 -17.66
CA THR A 154 -15.31 -13.48 -16.75
C THR A 154 -15.36 -12.02 -17.13
N ARG A 155 -15.39 -11.68 -18.42
CA ARG A 155 -15.58 -10.28 -18.89
C ARG A 155 -16.98 -9.77 -18.54
N ALA A 156 -18.03 -10.56 -18.75
CA ALA A 156 -19.40 -10.21 -18.35
C ALA A 156 -19.49 -9.98 -16.84
N TRP A 157 -18.93 -10.90 -16.05
CA TRP A 157 -18.89 -10.78 -14.61
C TRP A 157 -18.14 -9.53 -14.14
N SER A 158 -16.93 -9.26 -14.65
CA SER A 158 -16.11 -8.11 -14.27
C SER A 158 -16.81 -6.78 -14.56
N ILE A 159 -17.49 -6.68 -15.72
CA ILE A 159 -18.27 -5.48 -16.08
C ILE A 159 -19.50 -5.33 -15.18
N SER A 160 -20.21 -6.42 -14.92
CA SER A 160 -21.36 -6.44 -14.01
C SER A 160 -20.96 -5.97 -12.61
N GLN A 161 -19.85 -6.52 -12.11
CA GLN A 161 -19.32 -6.16 -10.78
C GLN A 161 -18.88 -4.69 -10.72
N THR A 162 -18.21 -4.20 -11.76
CA THR A 162 -17.82 -2.79 -11.88
C THR A 162 -19.04 -1.88 -11.87
N ARG A 163 -20.10 -2.21 -12.65
CA ARG A 163 -21.37 -1.47 -12.66
C ARG A 163 -22.03 -1.48 -11.28
N ARG A 164 -22.03 -2.63 -10.59
CA ARG A 164 -22.58 -2.76 -9.24
C ARG A 164 -21.82 -1.88 -8.25
N TRP A 165 -20.49 -1.90 -8.28
CA TRP A 165 -19.66 -1.08 -7.41
C TRP A 165 -19.78 0.42 -7.70
N ARG A 166 -19.95 0.81 -8.98
CA ARG A 166 -20.28 2.21 -9.33
C ARG A 166 -21.60 2.66 -8.71
N ARG A 167 -22.64 1.85 -8.84
CA ARG A 167 -23.95 2.16 -8.25
C ARG A 167 -23.89 2.27 -6.72
N GLN A 168 -23.00 1.51 -6.09
CA GLN A 168 -22.77 1.56 -4.63
C GLN A 168 -21.81 2.69 -4.21
N GLY A 169 -21.33 3.53 -5.12
CA GLY A 169 -20.37 4.58 -4.85
C GLY A 169 -18.99 4.09 -4.36
N ARG A 170 -18.67 2.78 -4.53
CA ARG A 170 -17.38 2.21 -4.07
C ARG A 170 -16.21 2.56 -4.98
N LEU A 171 -16.45 2.99 -6.20
CA LEU A 171 -15.44 3.32 -7.22
C LEU A 171 -15.21 4.81 -7.37
N THR A 172 -15.90 5.64 -6.61
CA THR A 172 -15.72 7.10 -6.61
C THR A 172 -14.32 7.43 -6.11
N ARG A 173 -13.52 8.10 -6.91
CA ARG A 173 -12.20 8.58 -6.50
C ARG A 173 -12.33 9.91 -5.79
N THR A 174 -11.70 10.02 -4.64
CA THR A 174 -11.66 11.24 -3.84
C THR A 174 -10.50 12.10 -4.33
N VAL A 175 -10.81 13.28 -4.88
CA VAL A 175 -9.85 14.19 -5.49
C VAL A 175 -9.85 15.52 -4.73
N ALA A 176 -8.65 16.01 -4.39
CA ALA A 176 -8.45 17.38 -3.92
C ALA A 176 -7.67 18.18 -4.97
N VAL A 177 -8.00 19.45 -5.12
CA VAL A 177 -7.31 20.37 -6.04
C VAL A 177 -6.53 21.39 -5.20
N VAL A 178 -5.25 21.57 -5.50
CA VAL A 178 -4.38 22.59 -4.89
C VAL A 178 -4.02 23.60 -5.97
N GLU A 179 -4.30 24.87 -5.74
CA GLU A 179 -3.98 25.96 -6.63
C GLU A 179 -2.81 26.78 -6.08
N LEU A 180 -1.76 26.93 -6.89
CA LEU A 180 -0.60 27.74 -6.58
C LEU A 180 -0.53 28.90 -7.59
N GLY A 181 -0.28 30.12 -7.08
CA GLY A 181 -0.15 31.30 -7.94
C GLY A 181 -1.45 32.05 -8.31
N GLY A 182 -2.61 31.61 -7.85
CA GLY A 182 -3.84 32.42 -7.78
C GLY A 182 -4.59 32.76 -9.09
N GLU A 183 -4.23 32.22 -10.25
CA GLU A 183 -4.79 32.60 -11.57
C GLU A 183 -5.99 31.75 -12.07
N GLY A 184 -6.68 31.04 -11.17
CA GLY A 184 -7.94 30.37 -11.52
C GLY A 184 -7.82 29.01 -12.22
N GLY A 185 -6.61 28.48 -12.42
CA GLY A 185 -6.39 27.15 -13.00
C GLY A 185 -7.04 26.02 -12.20
N GLY A 186 -7.03 26.13 -10.87
CA GLY A 186 -7.71 25.19 -9.98
C GLY A 186 -9.23 25.21 -10.15
N ARG A 187 -9.84 26.37 -10.36
CA ARG A 187 -11.28 26.50 -10.61
C ARG A 187 -11.73 25.85 -11.91
N GLU A 188 -10.91 25.92 -12.95
CA GLU A 188 -11.19 25.26 -14.24
C GLU A 188 -11.17 23.73 -14.07
N ILE A 189 -10.19 23.17 -13.33
CA ILE A 189 -10.17 21.74 -13.03
C ILE A 189 -11.39 21.32 -12.19
N VAL A 190 -11.78 22.13 -11.20
CA VAL A 190 -12.99 21.88 -10.40
C VAL A 190 -14.22 21.85 -11.29
N ARG A 191 -14.36 22.80 -12.23
CA ARG A 191 -15.47 22.82 -13.19
C ARG A 191 -15.50 21.57 -14.07
N ARG A 192 -14.35 21.12 -14.58
CA ARG A 192 -14.23 19.89 -15.36
C ARG A 192 -14.58 18.64 -14.55
N LEU A 193 -14.13 18.57 -13.29
CA LEU A 193 -14.48 17.48 -12.39
C LEU A 193 -15.97 17.40 -12.11
N GLN A 194 -16.64 18.56 -11.94
CA GLN A 194 -18.09 18.64 -11.74
C GLN A 194 -18.89 18.30 -13.01
N ALA A 195 -18.35 18.60 -14.20
CA ALA A 195 -18.94 18.24 -15.49
C ALA A 195 -18.71 16.77 -15.87
N SER A 196 -17.86 16.03 -15.17
CA SER A 196 -17.63 14.60 -15.40
C SER A 196 -18.84 13.76 -14.97
N GLN A 197 -18.87 12.49 -15.40
CA GLN A 197 -19.99 11.59 -15.10
C GLN A 197 -20.27 11.48 -13.60
N PRO A 198 -21.53 11.57 -13.16
CA PRO A 198 -21.90 11.46 -11.75
C PRO A 198 -21.36 10.16 -11.12
N GLY A 199 -20.63 10.29 -9.99
CA GLY A 199 -20.10 9.15 -9.25
C GLY A 199 -18.69 8.68 -9.66
N GLU A 200 -18.02 9.32 -10.63
CA GLU A 200 -16.64 9.01 -11.00
C GLU A 200 -15.64 9.66 -10.06
N PHE A 201 -15.85 10.93 -9.73
CA PHE A 201 -15.01 11.69 -8.83
C PHE A 201 -15.82 12.34 -7.71
N HIS A 202 -15.23 12.38 -6.52
CA HIS A 202 -15.71 13.15 -5.39
C HIS A 202 -14.69 14.24 -5.08
N LEU A 203 -15.07 15.49 -5.35
CA LEU A 203 -14.23 16.63 -5.05
C LEU A 203 -14.27 16.92 -3.55
N VAL A 204 -13.12 16.87 -2.88
CA VAL A 204 -12.96 17.26 -1.47
C VAL A 204 -13.02 18.77 -1.31
N GLY A 205 -12.35 19.48 -2.21
CA GLY A 205 -12.28 20.92 -2.19
C GLY A 205 -11.14 21.48 -3.03
N LEU A 206 -11.12 22.83 -3.10
CA LEU A 206 -10.03 23.62 -3.67
C LEU A 206 -9.24 24.22 -2.50
N PHE A 207 -7.92 24.01 -2.52
CA PHE A 207 -6.98 24.43 -1.49
C PHE A 207 -5.95 25.36 -2.10
N ALA A 208 -5.43 26.32 -1.32
CA ALA A 208 -4.34 27.22 -1.68
C ALA A 208 -3.10 26.91 -0.84
N GLU A 209 -1.96 27.52 -1.17
CA GLU A 209 -0.76 27.39 -0.34
C GLU A 209 -0.98 27.96 1.06
N GLU A 210 -1.54 29.16 1.12
CA GLU A 210 -1.93 29.83 2.37
C GLU A 210 -3.40 30.24 2.33
N ARG A 211 -4.01 30.42 3.52
CA ARG A 211 -5.37 30.95 3.63
C ARG A 211 -5.38 32.38 3.15
N SER A 212 -6.01 32.64 2.01
CA SER A 212 -6.36 34.00 1.60
C SER A 212 -7.83 34.31 1.92
N ALA A 213 -8.19 35.59 1.94
CA ALA A 213 -9.58 36.01 2.13
C ALA A 213 -10.54 35.43 1.08
N ALA A 214 -10.02 35.08 -0.10
CA ALA A 214 -10.78 34.48 -1.21
C ALA A 214 -10.78 32.95 -1.20
N GLN A 215 -9.81 32.31 -0.52
CA GLN A 215 -9.68 30.86 -0.43
C GLN A 215 -9.64 30.43 1.03
N ARG A 216 -10.68 29.73 1.47
CA ARG A 216 -10.89 29.41 2.89
C ARG A 216 -10.04 28.25 3.40
N ASN A 217 -9.39 27.46 2.52
CA ASN A 217 -8.69 26.23 2.89
C ASN A 217 -7.24 26.26 2.40
N GLY A 218 -6.28 26.03 3.30
CA GLY A 218 -4.85 25.92 3.00
C GLY A 218 -4.38 24.48 2.82
N ILE A 219 -3.14 24.27 2.36
CA ILE A 219 -2.50 22.94 2.24
C ILE A 219 -2.48 22.21 3.60
N GLN A 220 -2.32 22.92 4.71
CA GLN A 220 -2.34 22.32 6.05
C GLN A 220 -3.71 21.71 6.38
N ASP A 221 -4.79 22.33 5.93
CA ASP A 221 -6.15 21.79 6.11
C ASP A 221 -6.33 20.51 5.27
N LEU A 222 -5.74 20.49 4.05
CA LEU A 222 -5.71 19.29 3.21
C LEU A 222 -4.95 18.14 3.87
N ILE A 223 -3.79 18.41 4.46
CA ILE A 223 -2.98 17.42 5.18
C ILE A 223 -3.77 16.87 6.38
N ALA A 224 -4.39 17.74 7.16
CA ALA A 224 -5.23 17.33 8.29
C ALA A 224 -6.43 16.46 7.85
N LEU A 225 -7.07 16.82 6.74
CA LEU A 225 -8.13 15.98 6.14
C LEU A 225 -7.61 14.63 5.66
N ALA A 226 -6.43 14.61 5.02
CA ALA A 226 -5.83 13.38 4.52
C ALA A 226 -5.39 12.42 5.65
N GLN A 227 -5.18 12.91 6.87
CA GLN A 227 -4.96 12.07 8.05
C GLN A 227 -6.24 11.38 8.54
N LEU A 228 -7.38 12.05 8.40
CA LEU A 228 -8.68 11.53 8.86
C LEU A 228 -9.40 10.71 7.80
N PHE A 229 -9.26 11.10 6.54
CA PHE A 229 -9.97 10.52 5.42
C PHE A 229 -9.03 10.12 4.29
N ARG A 230 -9.41 9.08 3.54
CA ARG A 230 -8.66 8.66 2.36
C ARG A 230 -8.89 9.65 1.21
N ILE A 231 -7.81 10.31 0.78
CA ILE A 231 -7.74 11.07 -0.47
C ILE A 231 -6.98 10.22 -1.48
N ASP A 232 -7.57 10.00 -2.66
CA ASP A 232 -6.95 9.14 -3.68
C ASP A 232 -5.97 9.92 -4.55
N GLU A 233 -6.31 11.15 -4.92
CA GLU A 233 -5.49 11.99 -5.79
C GLU A 233 -5.50 13.44 -5.34
N VAL A 234 -4.35 14.11 -5.43
CA VAL A 234 -4.19 15.55 -5.28
C VAL A 234 -3.70 16.10 -6.61
N LEU A 235 -4.47 17.00 -7.20
CA LEU A 235 -4.12 17.70 -8.44
C LEU A 235 -3.60 19.08 -8.08
N VAL A 236 -2.35 19.34 -8.44
CA VAL A 236 -1.71 20.64 -8.20
C VAL A 236 -1.72 21.41 -9.51
N THR A 237 -2.30 22.61 -9.51
CA THR A 237 -2.23 23.57 -10.60
C THR A 237 -1.24 24.65 -10.25
N VAL A 238 -0.38 24.98 -11.20
CA VAL A 238 0.61 26.05 -11.04
C VAL A 238 0.39 27.05 -12.17
N SER A 239 0.23 28.30 -11.79
CA SER A 239 0.10 29.40 -12.76
C SER A 239 1.27 30.40 -12.58
N GLY A 240 1.81 30.89 -13.69
CA GLY A 240 2.74 32.00 -13.73
C GLY A 240 4.07 31.76 -12.95
N GLN A 241 4.33 32.60 -11.95
CA GLN A 241 5.61 32.65 -11.20
C GLN A 241 5.71 31.67 -10.02
N GLY A 242 4.79 30.73 -9.86
CA GLY A 242 4.67 29.86 -8.68
C GLY A 242 5.72 28.77 -8.50
N GLY A 243 6.88 28.82 -9.18
CA GLY A 243 7.91 27.76 -9.12
C GLY A 243 8.54 27.59 -7.72
N ALA A 244 8.78 28.67 -6.99
CA ALA A 244 9.33 28.59 -5.63
C ALA A 244 8.30 28.04 -4.63
N GLU A 245 7.05 28.43 -4.76
CA GLU A 245 5.93 27.94 -3.95
C GLU A 245 5.67 26.45 -4.19
N LEU A 246 5.85 26.00 -5.44
CA LEU A 246 5.61 24.62 -5.83
C LEU A 246 6.50 23.62 -5.07
N SER A 247 7.79 23.91 -4.90
CA SER A 247 8.71 23.01 -4.21
C SER A 247 8.34 22.88 -2.72
N GLY A 248 7.92 23.97 -2.08
CA GLY A 248 7.42 23.98 -0.71
C GLY A 248 6.10 23.21 -0.55
N ALA A 249 5.15 23.45 -1.46
CA ALA A 249 3.88 22.74 -1.48
C ALA A 249 4.04 21.22 -1.71
N LEU A 250 4.89 20.83 -2.66
CA LEU A 250 5.17 19.42 -2.96
C LEU A 250 5.81 18.70 -1.78
N ARG A 251 6.79 19.31 -1.10
CA ARG A 251 7.37 18.73 0.13
C ARG A 251 6.30 18.48 1.20
N ARG A 252 5.42 19.43 1.44
CA ARG A 252 4.30 19.27 2.39
C ARG A 252 3.34 18.17 1.95
N LEU A 253 2.96 18.13 0.68
CA LEU A 253 2.08 17.09 0.13
C LEU A 253 2.74 15.70 0.10
N GLY A 254 4.07 15.61 0.03
CA GLY A 254 4.83 14.36 0.10
C GLY A 254 4.67 13.62 1.44
N THR A 255 4.18 14.30 2.49
CA THR A 255 3.95 13.68 3.81
C THR A 255 2.72 12.77 3.86
N ILE A 256 1.79 12.92 2.92
CA ILE A 256 0.55 12.13 2.86
C ILE A 256 0.65 10.98 1.86
N PRO A 257 0.04 9.81 2.12
CA PRO A 257 0.10 8.64 1.25
C PRO A 257 -0.91 8.74 0.10
N THR A 258 -0.76 9.78 -0.73
CA THR A 258 -1.69 10.14 -1.80
C THR A 258 -0.91 10.27 -3.12
N ASN A 259 -1.56 10.05 -4.27
CA ASN A 259 -0.96 10.36 -5.54
C ASN A 259 -1.00 11.88 -5.74
N VAL A 260 0.16 12.51 -5.89
CA VAL A 260 0.24 13.94 -6.21
C VAL A 260 0.62 14.09 -7.67
N ARG A 261 -0.22 14.80 -8.42
CA ARG A 261 -0.05 15.06 -9.84
C ARG A 261 -0.09 16.54 -10.11
N ILE A 262 0.79 17.01 -10.98
CA ILE A 262 0.78 18.39 -11.46
C ILE A 262 0.06 18.41 -12.80
N CYS A 263 -0.86 19.36 -12.95
CA CYS A 263 -1.49 19.68 -14.22
C CYS A 263 -0.61 20.76 -14.90
N PRO A 264 0.16 20.39 -15.93
CA PRO A 264 1.11 21.33 -16.50
C PRO A 264 0.40 22.36 -17.37
N TRP A 265 0.47 23.60 -16.96
CA TRP A 265 0.39 24.74 -17.88
C TRP A 265 1.79 25.29 -18.19
N VAL A 266 2.87 24.70 -17.60
CA VAL A 266 4.25 25.20 -17.70
C VAL A 266 5.23 24.05 -17.95
N ALA A 267 5.90 24.09 -19.09
CA ALA A 267 6.85 23.08 -19.56
C ALA A 267 8.27 23.19 -18.97
N GLU A 268 8.55 24.10 -18.02
CA GLU A 268 9.94 24.43 -17.60
C GLU A 268 10.25 24.10 -16.14
N LEU A 269 9.50 23.21 -15.51
CA LEU A 269 9.78 22.84 -14.13
C LEU A 269 10.77 21.67 -14.10
N GLY A 270 12.01 21.93 -13.68
CA GLY A 270 13.06 20.91 -13.45
C GLY A 270 12.74 19.96 -12.29
N LEU A 271 11.54 19.38 -12.27
CA LEU A 271 11.06 18.50 -11.23
C LEU A 271 11.32 17.02 -11.55
N PRO A 272 11.53 16.17 -10.54
CA PRO A 272 11.67 14.72 -10.71
C PRO A 272 10.31 14.09 -11.10
N VAL A 273 10.04 14.09 -12.41
CA VAL A 273 8.82 13.47 -12.95
C VAL A 273 8.99 11.96 -12.93
N ARG A 274 8.12 11.24 -12.22
CA ARG A 274 8.12 9.77 -12.17
C ARG A 274 7.31 9.12 -13.28
N ASP A 275 6.29 9.81 -13.78
CA ASP A 275 5.42 9.29 -14.82
C ASP A 275 4.61 10.41 -15.47
N ILE A 276 4.40 10.31 -16.77
CA ILE A 276 3.52 11.20 -17.54
C ILE A 276 2.23 10.43 -17.84
N GLY A 277 1.13 10.94 -17.34
CA GLY A 277 -0.18 10.31 -17.52
C GLY A 277 -1.21 11.29 -18.07
N PHE A 278 -2.41 10.78 -18.32
CA PHE A 278 -3.56 11.60 -18.69
C PHE A 278 -4.61 11.53 -17.59
N PHE A 279 -5.15 12.69 -17.24
CA PHE A 279 -6.28 12.83 -16.36
C PHE A 279 -7.33 13.69 -17.06
N MET A 280 -8.51 13.13 -17.34
CA MET A 280 -9.59 13.79 -18.06
C MET A 280 -9.12 14.49 -19.35
N GLN A 281 -8.35 13.79 -20.21
CA GLN A 281 -7.75 14.28 -21.46
C GLN A 281 -6.64 15.35 -21.28
N SER A 282 -6.33 15.77 -20.07
CA SER A 282 -5.20 16.65 -19.79
C SER A 282 -3.97 15.84 -19.42
N ALA A 283 -2.81 16.20 -19.98
CA ALA A 283 -1.54 15.62 -19.54
C ALA A 283 -1.27 16.01 -18.09
N VAL A 284 -0.84 15.05 -17.27
CA VAL A 284 -0.48 15.28 -15.86
C VAL A 284 0.86 14.63 -15.55
N LEU A 285 1.66 15.31 -14.76
CA LEU A 285 2.94 14.81 -14.27
C LEU A 285 2.76 14.21 -12.88
N THR A 286 3.14 12.95 -12.72
CA THR A 286 3.08 12.29 -11.41
C THR A 286 4.39 12.55 -10.65
N ILE A 287 4.32 13.26 -9.54
CA ILE A 287 5.49 13.57 -8.68
C ILE A 287 5.56 12.54 -7.54
N TYR A 288 4.49 12.37 -6.82
CA TYR A 288 4.41 11.33 -5.78
C TYR A 288 3.42 10.26 -6.18
N ARG A 289 3.84 9.01 -6.03
CA ARG A 289 2.98 7.84 -6.22
C ARG A 289 2.68 7.24 -4.84
N ARG A 290 1.46 6.78 -4.65
CA ARG A 290 1.11 6.04 -3.43
C ARG A 290 2.10 4.86 -3.28
N PRO A 291 2.74 4.65 -2.11
CA PRO A 291 3.83 3.67 -1.95
C PRO A 291 3.31 2.33 -2.34
N PHE A 292 2.43 1.67 -1.98
CA PHE A 292 2.02 0.34 -2.43
C PHE A 292 0.85 0.44 -3.42
N THR A 293 1.03 -0.17 -4.59
CA THR A 293 -0.09 -0.46 -5.50
C THR A 293 -1.10 -1.40 -4.81
N SER A 294 -2.29 -1.53 -5.38
CA SER A 294 -3.36 -2.33 -4.76
C SER A 294 -2.92 -3.77 -4.48
N TRP A 295 -2.25 -4.42 -5.42
CA TRP A 295 -1.71 -5.78 -5.25
C TRP A 295 -0.55 -5.84 -4.28
N ASN A 296 0.41 -4.94 -4.37
CA ASN A 296 1.55 -4.90 -3.44
C ASN A 296 1.07 -4.81 -1.99
N ARG A 297 -0.01 -4.10 -1.73
CA ARG A 297 -0.60 -4.01 -0.39
C ARG A 297 -1.24 -5.34 0.04
N VAL A 298 -1.93 -6.03 -0.88
CA VAL A 298 -2.52 -7.33 -0.58
C VAL A 298 -1.43 -8.36 -0.33
N VAL A 299 -0.43 -8.42 -1.21
CA VAL A 299 0.73 -9.33 -1.08
C VAL A 299 1.48 -9.04 0.21
N LYS A 300 1.78 -7.77 0.49
CA LYS A 300 2.44 -7.35 1.75
C LYS A 300 1.63 -7.77 2.98
N ARG A 301 0.32 -7.57 2.95
CA ARG A 301 -0.55 -7.96 4.08
C ARG A 301 -0.66 -9.48 4.23
N ALA A 302 -0.73 -10.22 3.13
CA ALA A 302 -0.71 -11.68 3.15
C ALA A 302 0.61 -12.22 3.72
N GLU A 303 1.74 -11.66 3.27
CA GLU A 303 3.07 -11.96 3.80
C GLU A 303 3.14 -11.72 5.32
N ASP A 304 2.72 -10.53 5.79
CA ASP A 304 2.72 -10.17 7.21
C ASP A 304 1.84 -11.12 8.04
N ILE A 305 0.67 -11.53 7.54
CA ILE A 305 -0.21 -12.47 8.22
C ILE A 305 0.41 -13.88 8.24
N ILE A 306 0.88 -14.39 7.11
CA ILE A 306 1.42 -15.74 7.00
C ILE A 306 2.67 -15.88 7.87
N LEU A 307 3.68 -15.05 7.61
CA LEU A 307 4.94 -15.11 8.34
C LEU A 307 4.76 -14.70 9.82
N GLY A 308 3.95 -13.69 10.11
CA GLY A 308 3.64 -13.27 11.46
C GLY A 308 2.92 -14.36 12.28
N THR A 309 2.00 -15.10 11.67
CA THR A 309 1.33 -16.25 12.31
C THR A 309 2.32 -17.38 12.59
N ILE A 310 3.12 -17.75 11.57
CA ILE A 310 4.15 -18.80 11.74
C ILE A 310 5.13 -18.41 12.86
N MET A 311 5.65 -17.18 12.84
CA MET A 311 6.57 -16.70 13.87
C MET A 311 5.90 -16.66 15.26
N THR A 312 4.64 -16.25 15.36
CA THR A 312 3.91 -16.20 16.63
C THR A 312 3.72 -17.59 17.20
N ILE A 313 3.37 -18.59 16.39
CA ILE A 313 3.21 -19.99 16.82
C ILE A 313 4.55 -20.57 17.26
N LEU A 314 5.60 -20.40 16.47
CA LEU A 314 6.95 -20.92 16.78
C LEU A 314 7.52 -20.28 18.05
N LEU A 315 7.30 -18.99 18.27
CA LEU A 315 7.81 -18.25 19.41
C LEU A 315 6.85 -18.24 20.60
N ALA A 316 5.66 -18.84 20.51
CA ALA A 316 4.68 -18.88 21.59
C ALA A 316 5.26 -19.43 22.92
N PRO A 317 6.02 -20.53 22.94
CA PRO A 317 6.64 -21.02 24.19
C PRO A 317 7.61 -19.98 24.79
N VAL A 318 8.41 -19.31 23.95
CA VAL A 318 9.35 -18.26 24.38
C VAL A 318 8.59 -17.05 24.92
N LEU A 319 7.52 -16.61 24.24
CA LEU A 319 6.68 -15.51 24.69
C LEU A 319 6.06 -15.78 26.05
N LEU A 320 5.55 -16.99 26.27
CA LEU A 320 4.98 -17.39 27.57
C LEU A 320 6.04 -17.45 28.66
N LEU A 321 7.20 -18.03 28.37
CA LEU A 321 8.33 -18.08 29.32
C LEU A 321 8.79 -16.68 29.72
N VAL A 322 9.02 -15.79 28.74
CA VAL A 322 9.44 -14.41 29.01
C VAL A 322 8.35 -13.66 29.80
N ALA A 323 7.08 -13.84 29.48
CA ALA A 323 5.98 -13.23 30.23
C ALA A 323 5.98 -13.67 31.71
N MET A 324 6.24 -14.96 31.96
CA MET A 324 6.35 -15.52 33.32
C MET A 324 7.55 -14.91 34.05
N VAL A 325 8.74 -14.90 33.43
CA VAL A 325 9.97 -14.36 34.02
C VAL A 325 9.80 -12.87 34.32
N VAL A 326 9.20 -12.06 33.45
CA VAL A 326 8.94 -10.64 33.70
C VAL A 326 7.98 -10.43 34.88
N LYS A 327 6.96 -11.29 35.03
CA LYS A 327 6.05 -11.23 36.19
C LYS A 327 6.71 -11.58 37.50
N LEU A 328 7.65 -12.51 37.48
CA LEU A 328 8.44 -12.91 38.67
C LEU A 328 9.51 -11.86 39.07
N ASP A 329 10.07 -11.14 38.06
CA ASP A 329 11.14 -10.15 38.28
C ASP A 329 10.63 -8.87 38.97
N SER A 330 9.39 -8.45 38.70
CA SER A 330 8.81 -7.23 39.29
C SER A 330 7.28 -7.25 39.30
N PRO A 331 6.60 -6.59 40.26
CA PRO A 331 5.14 -6.52 40.32
C PRO A 331 4.56 -5.71 39.14
N GLY A 332 3.39 -6.12 38.65
CA GLY A 332 2.64 -5.43 37.58
C GLY A 332 2.43 -6.25 36.30
N PRO A 333 1.88 -5.66 35.21
CA PRO A 333 1.57 -6.37 33.97
C PRO A 333 2.86 -6.78 33.24
N ALA A 334 2.87 -7.95 32.58
CA ALA A 334 4.02 -8.41 31.80
C ALA A 334 4.23 -7.58 30.53
N LEU A 335 3.13 -7.07 29.94
CA LEU A 335 3.15 -6.26 28.72
C LEU A 335 3.12 -4.76 29.07
N PHE A 336 4.01 -4.03 28.44
CA PHE A 336 4.04 -2.57 28.42
C PHE A 336 3.38 -2.08 27.13
N ARG A 337 2.60 -1.01 27.20
CA ARG A 337 1.89 -0.38 26.08
C ARG A 337 2.43 1.02 25.89
N GLN A 338 2.87 1.34 24.68
CA GLN A 338 3.41 2.65 24.36
C GLN A 338 2.73 3.23 23.10
N GLN A 339 2.30 4.46 23.20
CA GLN A 339 1.79 5.19 22.04
C GLN A 339 2.92 5.59 21.10
N ARG A 340 2.74 5.32 19.82
CA ARG A 340 3.66 5.66 18.74
C ARG A 340 2.88 6.15 17.53
N LEU A 341 3.55 6.90 16.64
CA LEU A 341 2.96 7.24 15.35
C LEU A 341 3.20 6.10 14.36
N GLY A 342 2.14 5.68 13.71
CA GLY A 342 2.10 4.66 12.69
C GLY A 342 1.79 5.20 11.31
N PHE A 343 1.11 4.39 10.51
CA PHE A 343 0.68 4.74 9.17
C PHE A 343 -0.15 6.03 9.15
N ASN A 344 0.18 6.92 8.19
CA ASN A 344 -0.47 8.21 8.01
C ASN A 344 -0.48 9.10 9.28
N ASN A 345 0.58 9.02 10.08
CA ASN A 345 0.72 9.73 11.37
C ASN A 345 -0.37 9.41 12.41
N ASN A 346 -1.14 8.33 12.23
CA ASN A 346 -2.13 7.91 13.22
C ASN A 346 -1.44 7.34 14.45
N VAL A 347 -1.98 7.66 15.63
CA VAL A 347 -1.48 7.10 16.88
C VAL A 347 -1.86 5.63 16.99
N MET A 348 -0.89 4.78 17.29
CA MET A 348 -1.08 3.35 17.53
C MET A 348 -0.45 2.94 18.85
N VAL A 349 -0.91 1.83 19.43
CA VAL A 349 -0.36 1.25 20.65
C VAL A 349 0.58 0.10 20.30
N VAL A 350 1.84 0.24 20.63
CA VAL A 350 2.87 -0.80 20.45
C VAL A 350 2.99 -1.63 21.73
N TYR A 351 2.99 -2.96 21.58
CA TYR A 351 3.16 -3.90 22.67
C TYR A 351 4.63 -4.31 22.82
N LYS A 352 5.14 -4.28 24.07
CA LYS A 352 6.47 -4.76 24.45
C LYS A 352 6.41 -5.51 25.75
N PHE A 353 7.39 -6.34 26.06
CA PHE A 353 7.56 -6.80 27.43
C PHE A 353 8.06 -5.66 28.30
N ARG A 354 7.60 -5.64 29.54
CA ARG A 354 8.07 -4.68 30.53
C ARG A 354 9.51 -4.98 30.91
N THR A 355 10.38 -3.98 30.76
CA THR A 355 11.81 -4.05 31.06
C THR A 355 12.24 -3.11 32.19
N MET A 356 11.31 -2.30 32.70
CA MET A 356 11.53 -1.34 33.80
C MET A 356 10.54 -1.58 34.91
N LYS A 357 10.92 -1.19 36.15
CA LYS A 357 10.03 -1.21 37.29
C LYS A 357 8.80 -0.36 36.99
N HIS A 358 7.63 -0.84 37.45
CA HIS A 358 6.37 -0.15 37.26
C HIS A 358 6.24 0.95 38.34
N GLU A 359 6.98 2.03 38.16
CA GLU A 359 6.72 3.26 38.89
C GLU A 359 5.63 4.01 38.16
N GLN A 360 4.73 4.67 38.89
CA GLN A 360 3.69 5.52 38.31
C GLN A 360 4.39 6.63 37.52
N ALA A 361 4.57 6.40 36.23
CA ALA A 361 5.12 7.40 35.36
C ALA A 361 4.05 8.48 35.13
N PRO A 362 4.40 9.78 35.20
CA PRO A 362 3.49 10.83 34.78
C PRO A 362 3.05 10.57 33.35
N GLU A 363 1.78 10.82 33.02
CA GLU A 363 1.20 10.58 31.71
C GLU A 363 1.90 11.37 30.59
N ASP A 364 2.59 12.46 30.92
CA ASP A 364 3.34 13.32 30.02
C ASP A 364 4.85 13.14 30.17
N GLY A 365 5.48 12.42 29.20
CA GLY A 365 6.89 12.57 28.95
C GLY A 365 7.83 11.67 29.76
N VAL A 366 7.67 10.35 29.70
CA VAL A 366 8.73 9.44 30.20
C VAL A 366 10.02 9.69 29.40
N PRO A 367 11.12 10.14 30.05
CA PRO A 367 12.40 10.35 29.36
C PRO A 367 12.86 9.07 28.66
N GLN A 368 13.45 9.21 27.48
CA GLN A 368 14.02 8.08 26.76
C GLN A 368 15.02 7.36 27.66
N ALA A 369 14.95 6.03 27.71
CA ALA A 369 15.87 5.23 28.49
C ALA A 369 17.30 5.38 27.96
N GLN A 370 18.23 5.77 28.81
CA GLN A 370 19.65 5.91 28.51
C GLN A 370 20.44 4.66 28.89
N ARG A 371 21.65 4.52 28.35
CA ARG A 371 22.60 3.47 28.82
C ARG A 371 22.80 3.55 30.31
N GLY A 372 22.58 2.43 31.03
CA GLY A 372 22.77 2.38 32.51
C GLY A 372 21.59 2.92 33.32
N ASP A 373 20.40 3.14 32.71
CA ASP A 373 19.20 3.62 33.41
C ASP A 373 18.84 2.69 34.59
N LYS A 374 18.82 3.25 35.80
CA LYS A 374 18.56 2.53 37.07
C LYS A 374 17.15 1.92 37.16
N ARG A 375 16.22 2.39 36.33
CA ARG A 375 14.86 1.86 36.26
C ARG A 375 14.79 0.50 35.60
N VAL A 376 15.82 0.10 34.80
CA VAL A 376 15.85 -1.15 34.06
C VAL A 376 16.15 -2.31 35.03
N THR A 377 15.26 -3.32 35.04
CA THR A 377 15.43 -4.52 35.84
C THR A 377 16.57 -5.41 35.30
N ARG A 378 17.03 -6.41 36.13
CA ARG A 378 18.04 -7.37 35.64
C ARG A 378 17.56 -8.16 34.44
N VAL A 379 16.36 -8.68 34.50
CA VAL A 379 15.70 -9.37 33.38
C VAL A 379 15.48 -8.43 32.22
N GLY A 380 15.02 -7.21 32.49
CA GLY A 380 14.79 -6.20 31.46
C GLY A 380 16.05 -5.85 30.67
N ARG A 381 17.22 -5.83 31.32
CA ARG A 381 18.52 -5.60 30.64
C ARG A 381 18.85 -6.73 29.67
N PHE A 382 18.62 -7.96 30.04
CA PHE A 382 18.80 -9.12 29.16
C PHE A 382 17.83 -9.06 27.99
N LEU A 383 16.53 -8.79 28.23
CA LEU A 383 15.50 -8.71 27.20
C LEU A 383 15.79 -7.63 26.16
N ARG A 384 16.25 -6.45 26.60
CA ARG A 384 16.65 -5.36 25.68
C ARG A 384 17.86 -5.73 24.84
N ARG A 385 18.87 -6.36 25.45
CA ARG A 385 20.09 -6.77 24.76
C ARG A 385 19.81 -7.84 23.68
N SER A 386 18.89 -8.76 23.98
CA SER A 386 18.46 -9.80 23.04
C SER A 386 17.30 -9.36 22.13
N SER A 387 16.77 -8.14 22.31
CA SER A 387 15.55 -7.64 21.64
C SER A 387 14.30 -8.53 21.80
N LEU A 388 14.31 -9.43 22.78
CA LEU A 388 13.15 -10.26 23.12
C LEU A 388 11.99 -9.43 23.68
N ASP A 389 12.28 -8.23 24.24
CA ASP A 389 11.26 -7.30 24.72
C ASP A 389 10.32 -6.81 23.59
N GLU A 390 10.73 -6.85 22.33
CA GLU A 390 9.96 -6.40 21.18
C GLU A 390 9.09 -7.50 20.53
N LEU A 391 9.26 -8.77 20.93
CA LEU A 391 8.47 -9.89 20.36
C LEU A 391 6.95 -9.72 20.46
N PRO A 392 6.35 -9.11 21.51
CA PRO A 392 4.91 -8.88 21.55
C PRO A 392 4.38 -7.99 20.42
N GLN A 393 5.24 -7.26 19.67
CA GLN A 393 4.85 -6.50 18.49
C GLN A 393 4.31 -7.40 17.38
N LEU A 394 4.57 -8.72 17.37
CA LEU A 394 3.93 -9.67 16.48
C LEU A 394 2.40 -9.59 16.57
N LEU A 395 1.84 -9.28 17.74
CA LEU A 395 0.40 -9.04 17.90
C LEU A 395 -0.06 -7.79 17.16
N ASN A 396 0.78 -6.73 17.09
CA ASN A 396 0.48 -5.54 16.30
C ASN A 396 0.49 -5.85 14.80
N VAL A 397 1.41 -6.74 14.35
CA VAL A 397 1.45 -7.18 12.94
C VAL A 397 0.19 -7.94 12.59
N LEU A 398 -0.23 -8.90 13.41
CA LEU A 398 -1.45 -9.68 13.16
C LEU A 398 -2.71 -8.81 13.17
N LYS A 399 -2.78 -7.81 14.05
CA LYS A 399 -3.86 -6.81 14.07
C LYS A 399 -3.86 -5.90 12.81
N GLY A 400 -2.68 -5.65 12.22
CA GLY A 400 -2.51 -4.77 11.07
C GLY A 400 -2.11 -3.34 11.43
N ASP A 401 -1.78 -3.06 12.69
CA ASP A 401 -1.22 -1.78 13.12
C ASP A 401 0.23 -1.62 12.67
N MET A 402 0.95 -2.75 12.56
CA MET A 402 2.34 -2.84 12.13
C MET A 402 2.51 -3.88 11.01
N SER A 403 3.70 -3.88 10.42
CA SER A 403 4.22 -4.88 9.50
C SER A 403 5.42 -5.60 10.13
N LEU A 404 5.80 -6.77 9.62
CA LEU A 404 7.07 -7.41 9.98
C LEU A 404 8.25 -6.53 9.58
N VAL A 405 8.23 -6.03 8.35
CA VAL A 405 9.27 -5.19 7.76
C VAL A 405 8.71 -3.83 7.38
N GLY A 406 9.36 -2.76 7.82
CA GLY A 406 8.98 -1.38 7.54
C GLY A 406 9.82 -0.36 8.32
N PRO A 407 9.59 0.94 8.14
CA PRO A 407 10.23 1.98 8.96
C PRO A 407 9.94 1.80 10.45
N ARG A 408 10.96 1.93 11.30
CA ARG A 408 10.78 1.78 12.75
C ARG A 408 9.93 2.92 13.34
N PRO A 409 8.88 2.64 14.13
CA PRO A 409 8.03 3.68 14.69
C PRO A 409 8.74 4.45 15.79
N HIS A 410 8.69 5.79 15.72
CA HIS A 410 9.27 6.67 16.73
C HIS A 410 8.23 7.11 17.78
N ALA A 411 8.71 7.56 18.94
CA ALA A 411 7.85 8.17 19.96
C ALA A 411 7.26 9.49 19.44
N VAL A 412 6.04 9.82 19.86
CA VAL A 412 5.30 11.00 19.39
C VAL A 412 6.11 12.29 19.56
N ALA A 413 6.75 12.47 20.73
CA ALA A 413 7.55 13.67 21.01
C ALA A 413 8.73 13.86 20.04
N HIS A 414 9.45 12.78 19.73
CA HIS A 414 10.59 12.83 18.81
C HIS A 414 10.15 13.09 17.36
N ASN A 415 8.96 12.64 16.99
CA ASN A 415 8.43 12.83 15.65
C ASN A 415 8.21 14.32 15.32
N HIS A 416 7.67 15.09 16.27
CA HIS A 416 7.48 16.52 16.10
C HIS A 416 8.82 17.28 15.97
N GLN A 417 9.82 16.88 16.77
CA GLN A 417 11.14 17.47 16.74
C GLN A 417 11.84 17.24 15.38
N TYR A 418 11.90 15.98 14.92
CA TYR A 418 12.61 15.66 13.68
C TYR A 418 11.85 16.06 12.42
N ALA A 419 10.51 16.13 12.46
CA ALA A 419 9.71 16.61 11.34
C ALA A 419 10.00 18.09 10.99
N ALA A 420 10.44 18.89 11.97
CA ALA A 420 10.85 20.27 11.74
C ALA A 420 12.29 20.43 11.22
N LEU A 421 13.15 19.41 11.42
CA LEU A 421 14.60 19.48 11.17
C LEU A 421 15.03 18.70 9.91
N ILE A 422 14.26 17.71 9.49
CA ILE A 422 14.60 16.81 8.38
C ILE A 422 13.54 16.87 7.31
N ASP A 423 13.94 17.27 6.11
CA ASP A 423 13.07 17.25 4.93
C ASP A 423 12.60 15.80 4.66
N ASP A 424 11.34 15.65 4.23
CA ASP A 424 10.69 14.36 3.95
C ASP A 424 10.62 13.37 5.12
N TYR A 425 10.94 13.79 6.36
CA TYR A 425 10.85 12.91 7.56
C TYR A 425 9.50 12.21 7.67
N LEU A 426 8.41 12.93 7.44
CA LEU A 426 7.05 12.40 7.53
C LEU A 426 6.71 11.43 6.37
N GLY A 427 7.49 11.44 5.30
CA GLY A 427 7.35 10.49 4.18
C GLY A 427 7.45 9.03 4.59
N ARG A 428 8.15 8.73 5.68
CA ARG A 428 8.27 7.39 6.26
C ARG A 428 6.96 6.81 6.81
N HIS A 429 5.98 7.68 7.16
CA HIS A 429 4.65 7.28 7.64
C HIS A 429 3.66 6.92 6.51
N ARG A 430 4.11 6.96 5.26
CA ARG A 430 3.32 6.56 4.08
C ARG A 430 3.07 5.06 3.99
N VAL A 431 3.77 4.26 4.81
CA VAL A 431 3.60 2.80 4.95
C VAL A 431 3.44 2.42 6.41
N GLN A 432 3.03 1.18 6.68
CA GLN A 432 2.97 0.67 8.04
C GLN A 432 4.37 0.53 8.63
N PRO A 433 4.57 0.92 9.91
CA PRO A 433 5.84 0.73 10.58
C PRO A 433 6.15 -0.75 10.80
N GLY A 434 7.45 -1.09 10.77
CA GLY A 434 7.94 -2.46 10.91
C GLY A 434 8.52 -2.77 12.28
N ILE A 435 8.55 -4.06 12.64
CA ILE A 435 9.36 -4.60 13.75
C ILE A 435 10.85 -4.45 13.38
N THR A 436 11.19 -4.83 12.15
CA THR A 436 12.50 -4.58 11.54
C THR A 436 12.37 -3.76 10.27
N GLY A 437 13.49 -3.28 9.71
CA GLY A 437 13.47 -2.45 8.51
C GLY A 437 14.84 -2.29 7.88
N TRP A 438 14.86 -1.75 6.66
CA TRP A 438 16.08 -1.59 5.88
C TRP A 438 17.14 -0.74 6.58
N ALA A 439 16.74 0.35 7.24
CA ALA A 439 17.64 1.17 8.04
C ALA A 439 18.26 0.39 9.20
N GLN A 440 17.48 -0.47 9.87
CA GLN A 440 17.96 -1.23 11.02
C GLN A 440 19.03 -2.26 10.64
N VAL A 441 18.87 -2.98 9.54
CA VAL A 441 19.85 -3.97 9.08
C VAL A 441 21.09 -3.34 8.43
N ASN A 442 21.05 -2.04 8.13
CA ASN A 442 22.19 -1.26 7.66
C ASN A 442 22.88 -0.46 8.80
N GLY A 443 22.72 -0.87 10.05
CA GLY A 443 23.45 -0.31 11.19
C GLY A 443 22.77 0.86 11.91
N PHE A 444 21.56 1.29 11.48
CA PHE A 444 20.82 2.39 12.11
C PHE A 444 19.71 1.87 13.06
N ARG A 445 20.01 0.82 13.86
CA ARG A 445 19.07 0.21 14.80
C ARG A 445 19.01 0.92 16.13
N GLY A 446 20.12 1.41 16.63
CA GLY A 446 20.31 1.99 17.98
C GLY A 446 19.75 3.39 18.15
N GLU A 447 20.27 4.08 19.16
CA GLU A 447 19.96 5.49 19.42
C GLU A 447 20.42 6.36 18.27
N THR A 448 19.57 7.31 17.88
CA THR A 448 19.90 8.35 16.91
C THR A 448 20.22 9.62 17.65
N ASP A 449 21.43 9.68 18.18
CA ASP A 449 21.97 10.74 19.02
C ASP A 449 22.35 11.99 18.21
N THR A 450 22.55 11.86 16.89
CA THR A 450 22.86 12.98 15.99
C THR A 450 21.82 13.15 14.90
N LEU A 451 21.67 14.40 14.44
CA LEU A 451 20.75 14.71 13.32
C LEU A 451 21.14 13.97 12.04
N GLU A 452 22.44 13.83 11.76
CA GLU A 452 22.96 13.13 10.59
C GLU A 452 22.58 11.65 10.58
N LYS A 453 22.72 10.95 11.74
CA LYS A 453 22.28 9.55 11.85
C LYS A 453 20.77 9.40 11.62
N MET A 454 19.98 10.35 12.13
CA MET A 454 18.54 10.34 11.90
C MET A 454 18.21 10.59 10.45
N GLN A 455 18.87 11.55 9.80
CA GLN A 455 18.68 11.83 8.37
C GLN A 455 19.02 10.60 7.53
N ARG A 456 20.15 9.96 7.79
CA ARG A 456 20.55 8.74 7.06
C ARG A 456 19.57 7.58 7.26
N ARG A 457 19.01 7.45 8.46
CA ARG A 457 17.95 6.50 8.75
C ARG A 457 16.71 6.77 7.92
N VAL A 458 16.26 8.04 7.85
CA VAL A 458 15.11 8.45 7.06
C VAL A 458 15.33 8.16 5.57
N GLU A 459 16.51 8.48 5.03
CA GLU A 459 16.86 8.16 3.64
C GLU A 459 16.71 6.66 3.34
N LEU A 460 17.22 5.79 4.21
CA LEU A 460 17.10 4.34 4.04
C LEU A 460 15.66 3.85 4.16
N ASP A 461 14.86 4.44 5.06
CA ASP A 461 13.44 4.14 5.18
C ASP A 461 12.68 4.54 3.90
N LEU A 462 13.00 5.69 3.29
CA LEU A 462 12.40 6.13 2.02
C LEU A 462 12.82 5.24 0.84
N VAL A 463 14.10 4.81 0.79
CA VAL A 463 14.58 3.84 -0.20
C VAL A 463 13.81 2.52 -0.12
N TYR A 464 13.53 2.03 1.09
CA TYR A 464 12.70 0.85 1.29
C TYR A 464 11.30 1.04 0.73
N ILE A 465 10.65 2.16 1.04
CA ILE A 465 9.29 2.48 0.58
C ILE A 465 9.21 2.52 -0.95
N ASP A 466 10.23 3.07 -1.59
CA ASP A 466 10.27 3.23 -3.05
C ASP A 466 10.61 1.93 -3.80
N LYS A 467 11.48 1.08 -3.23
CA LYS A 467 12.01 -0.13 -3.86
C LYS A 467 11.44 -1.43 -3.28
N TRP A 468 10.38 -1.34 -2.49
CA TRP A 468 9.80 -2.50 -1.84
C TRP A 468 9.51 -3.67 -2.79
N SER A 469 9.86 -4.86 -2.34
CA SER A 469 9.50 -6.14 -2.95
C SER A 469 9.47 -7.22 -1.86
N VAL A 470 8.74 -8.31 -2.09
CA VAL A 470 8.72 -9.49 -1.20
C VAL A 470 10.13 -10.03 -0.94
N LEU A 471 10.98 -10.08 -1.98
CA LEU A 471 12.36 -10.52 -1.84
C LEU A 471 13.18 -9.59 -0.93
N MET A 472 12.91 -8.28 -0.98
CA MET A 472 13.56 -7.32 -0.10
C MET A 472 13.14 -7.55 1.36
N ASP A 473 11.88 -7.84 1.62
CA ASP A 473 11.38 -8.15 2.96
C ASP A 473 11.99 -9.45 3.50
N LEU A 474 12.00 -10.51 2.71
CA LEU A 474 12.65 -11.77 3.09
C LEU A 474 14.15 -11.56 3.39
N ARG A 475 14.85 -10.79 2.55
CA ARG A 475 16.26 -10.43 2.79
C ARG A 475 16.43 -9.68 4.12
N ILE A 476 15.58 -8.71 4.42
CA ILE A 476 15.64 -7.94 5.68
C ILE A 476 15.37 -8.85 6.88
N ILE A 477 14.40 -9.76 6.80
CA ILE A 477 14.11 -10.73 7.87
C ILE A 477 15.32 -11.63 8.13
N VAL A 478 15.95 -12.17 7.09
CA VAL A 478 17.15 -13.00 7.21
C VAL A 478 18.31 -12.21 7.82
N LEU A 479 18.59 -11.00 7.32
CA LEU A 479 19.64 -10.13 7.86
C LEU A 479 19.37 -9.77 9.32
N THR A 480 18.11 -9.54 9.70
CA THR A 480 17.74 -9.28 11.10
C THR A 480 18.04 -10.49 11.98
N ALA A 481 17.71 -11.70 11.55
CA ALA A 481 18.01 -12.91 12.29
C ALA A 481 19.53 -13.10 12.47
N LEU A 482 20.29 -12.85 11.40
CA LEU A 482 21.76 -12.91 11.46
C LEU A 482 22.35 -11.84 12.39
N SER A 483 21.86 -10.58 12.31
CA SER A 483 22.35 -9.50 13.17
C SER A 483 22.07 -9.77 14.66
N LEU A 484 20.94 -10.41 14.99
CA LEU A 484 20.62 -10.80 16.36
C LEU A 484 21.59 -11.85 16.93
N VAL A 485 22.16 -12.69 16.07
CA VAL A 485 23.10 -13.75 16.47
C VAL A 485 24.54 -13.23 16.55
N PHE A 486 24.94 -12.37 15.60
CA PHE A 486 26.34 -11.97 15.40
C PHE A 486 26.69 -10.60 15.96
N ASP A 487 25.74 -9.64 16.01
CA ASP A 487 26.01 -8.30 16.57
C ASP A 487 25.88 -8.30 18.10
N ARG A 488 27.02 -8.22 18.77
CA ARG A 488 27.10 -8.13 20.25
C ARG A 488 26.87 -6.72 20.83
N ASP A 489 26.86 -5.67 19.99
CA ASP A 489 26.90 -4.26 20.43
C ASP A 489 25.61 -3.47 20.16
N VAL A 490 24.45 -4.05 20.38
CA VAL A 490 23.17 -3.34 20.14
C VAL A 490 22.76 -2.43 21.32
N TYR A 491 23.44 -2.52 22.50
CA TYR A 491 23.25 -1.62 23.66
C TYR A 491 24.55 -1.42 24.44
#